data_a216034cdd87344142097ce26075f8c8
#
_entry.id   a216034cdd87344142097ce26075f8c8
#
_cell.length_a   1.000
_cell.length_b   1.000
_cell.length_c   1.000
_cell.angle_alpha   90.00
_cell.angle_beta   90.00
_cell.angle_gamma   90.00
#
_symmetry.space_group_name_H-M   'P 1'
#
loop_
_entity.id
_entity.type
_entity.pdbx_description
1 polymer ?
#
loop_
_entity_poly.entity_id
_entity_poly.type
_entity_poly.pdbx_seq_one_letter_code
_entity_poly.pdbx_strand_id
1 'polypeptide(L)'
;ESTLSSVVVTKQHAVDLVIVVHNGVYILAHTVAVQDFEDWNVRDFGRPAADPKRGMLPPKVARMIVNIAGSTETSGKRTLLDPFCGVGTILGEALLADWNVVGSDIDPVAIVKTEKNLAWLRSQYGLLQRKVPALFTVDATHISTVQKSDSVDAIVTEPFMGDPSFGGKHATVTHELVKNTLKGLEKLYIGCLREWTRVLKSG
;
A
#
# COMPACT_ATOMS: atom_id res chain seq x y z
N GLU A 1 31.10 14.53 11.63
CA GLU A 1 30.43 13.96 10.46
C GLU A 1 29.46 15.00 9.91
N SER A 2 29.73 15.57 8.74
CA SER A 2 28.79 16.42 8.04
C SER A 2 28.03 15.56 7.03
N THR A 3 26.79 15.22 7.30
CA THR A 3 25.95 14.51 6.34
C THR A 3 25.33 15.52 5.38
N LEU A 4 25.62 15.41 4.10
CA LEU A 4 24.94 16.19 3.08
C LEU A 4 23.45 15.79 3.02
N SER A 5 22.55 16.77 3.02
CA SER A 5 21.15 16.47 2.84
C SER A 5 20.86 16.02 1.40
N SER A 6 19.89 15.13 1.23
CA SER A 6 19.43 14.67 -0.10
C SER A 6 19.08 15.84 -1.02
N VAL A 7 18.57 16.93 -0.47
CA VAL A 7 18.25 18.18 -1.20
C VAL A 7 19.52 18.80 -1.82
N VAL A 8 20.61 18.87 -1.07
CA VAL A 8 21.88 19.43 -1.57
C VAL A 8 22.45 18.57 -2.68
N VAL A 9 22.48 17.24 -2.49
CA VAL A 9 22.98 16.31 -3.51
C VAL A 9 22.17 16.44 -4.81
N THR A 10 20.83 16.48 -4.71
CA THR A 10 19.95 16.52 -5.88
C THR A 10 19.91 17.88 -6.55
N LYS A 11 19.70 18.99 -5.79
CA LYS A 11 19.47 20.32 -6.38
C LYS A 11 20.75 21.07 -6.74
N GLN A 12 21.86 20.78 -6.07
CA GLN A 12 23.14 21.43 -6.35
C GLN A 12 24.10 20.53 -7.16
N HIS A 13 23.65 19.34 -7.58
CA HIS A 13 24.48 18.37 -8.29
C HIS A 13 25.81 18.07 -7.56
N ALA A 14 25.75 18.07 -6.23
CA ALA A 14 26.92 17.82 -5.40
C ALA A 14 27.33 16.35 -5.46
N VAL A 15 28.63 16.09 -5.48
CA VAL A 15 29.14 14.72 -5.36
C VAL A 15 29.28 14.41 -3.87
N ASP A 16 28.54 13.40 -3.42
CA ASP A 16 28.63 12.88 -2.05
C ASP A 16 29.60 11.70 -2.02
N LEU A 17 30.76 11.92 -1.36
CA LEU A 17 31.79 10.90 -1.19
C LEU A 17 31.71 10.31 0.21
N VAL A 18 31.59 8.99 0.26
CA VAL A 18 31.52 8.23 1.50
C VAL A 18 32.80 7.43 1.69
N ILE A 19 33.47 7.63 2.83
CA ILE A 19 34.64 6.84 3.21
C ILE A 19 34.23 5.86 4.31
N VAL A 20 34.26 4.56 4.00
CA VAL A 20 33.99 3.50 4.96
C VAL A 20 35.30 2.91 5.42
N VAL A 21 35.54 2.87 6.74
CA VAL A 21 36.69 2.23 7.35
C VAL A 21 36.26 0.92 7.99
N HIS A 22 36.78 -0.19 7.51
CA HIS A 22 36.48 -1.51 8.04
C HIS A 22 37.77 -2.35 8.15
N ASN A 23 38.08 -2.83 9.33
CA ASN A 23 39.29 -3.64 9.63
C ASN A 23 40.61 -3.04 9.07
N GLY A 24 40.79 -1.71 9.18
CA GLY A 24 41.96 -1.00 8.69
C GLY A 24 42.03 -0.77 7.17
N VAL A 25 40.97 -1.20 6.44
CA VAL A 25 40.82 -0.95 5.00
C VAL A 25 39.91 0.27 4.79
N TYR A 26 40.32 1.16 3.90
CA TYR A 26 39.53 2.33 3.50
C TYR A 26 38.82 2.02 2.17
N ILE A 27 37.49 2.11 2.18
CA ILE A 27 36.65 1.94 0.99
C ILE A 27 36.13 3.33 0.63
N LEU A 28 36.42 3.79 -0.58
CA LEU A 28 35.84 5.02 -1.13
C LEU A 28 34.63 4.68 -1.97
N ALA A 29 33.53 5.28 -1.64
CA ALA A 29 32.24 5.14 -2.37
C ALA A 29 31.69 6.52 -2.71
N HIS A 30 30.75 6.59 -3.63
CA HIS A 30 29.99 7.80 -3.91
C HIS A 30 28.51 7.47 -4.04
N THR A 31 27.66 8.44 -3.73
CA THR A 31 26.20 8.32 -3.90
C THR A 31 25.87 8.28 -5.40
N VAL A 32 25.26 7.20 -5.86
CA VAL A 32 24.87 7.02 -7.28
C VAL A 32 23.44 7.45 -7.54
N ALA A 33 22.57 7.43 -6.51
CA ALA A 33 21.17 7.84 -6.61
C ALA A 33 20.65 8.31 -5.26
N VAL A 34 19.72 9.24 -5.29
CA VAL A 34 18.99 9.74 -4.12
C VAL A 34 17.52 9.50 -4.34
N GLN A 35 16.81 9.12 -3.29
CA GLN A 35 15.37 8.94 -3.36
C GLN A 35 14.68 10.26 -3.74
N ASP A 36 13.84 10.23 -4.75
CA ASP A 36 13.03 11.38 -5.17
C ASP A 36 11.96 11.70 -4.13
N PHE A 37 12.27 12.63 -3.23
CA PHE A 37 11.36 13.04 -2.16
C PHE A 37 10.21 13.90 -2.68
N GLU A 38 10.35 14.60 -3.81
CA GLU A 38 9.29 15.42 -4.41
C GLU A 38 8.22 14.50 -4.99
N ASP A 39 8.59 13.43 -5.70
CA ASP A 39 7.67 12.41 -6.20
C ASP A 39 6.90 11.71 -5.06
N TRP A 40 7.57 11.41 -3.94
CA TRP A 40 6.89 10.87 -2.77
C TRP A 40 5.90 11.85 -2.15
N ASN A 41 6.22 13.14 -2.09
CA ASN A 41 5.30 14.18 -1.63
C ASN A 41 4.06 14.29 -2.54
N VAL A 42 4.24 14.23 -3.86
CA VAL A 42 3.13 14.22 -4.80
C VAL A 42 2.20 13.04 -4.54
N ARG A 43 2.73 11.85 -4.33
CA ARG A 43 1.93 10.64 -4.06
C ARG A 43 1.26 10.65 -2.69
N ASP A 44 1.84 11.32 -1.71
CA ASP A 44 1.29 11.39 -0.35
C ASP A 44 0.22 12.49 -0.23
N PHE A 45 0.53 13.69 -0.69
CA PHE A 45 -0.30 14.88 -0.47
C PHE A 45 -1.03 15.38 -1.72
N GLY A 46 -0.61 14.99 -2.93
CA GLY A 46 -1.21 15.44 -4.18
C GLY A 46 -2.48 14.68 -4.61
N ARG A 47 -2.87 13.63 -3.89
CA ARG A 47 -4.06 12.84 -4.21
C ARG A 47 -5.34 13.66 -4.09
N PRO A 48 -6.27 13.59 -5.08
CA PRO A 48 -7.48 14.41 -5.08
C PRO A 48 -8.49 14.03 -3.98
N ALA A 49 -8.43 12.79 -3.45
CA ALA A 49 -9.35 12.31 -2.44
C ALA A 49 -8.59 11.69 -1.25
N ALA A 50 -8.24 12.52 -0.28
CA ALA A 50 -7.64 12.08 0.98
C ALA A 50 -8.71 11.75 2.04
N ASP A 51 -8.38 10.89 3.01
CA ASP A 51 -9.21 10.63 4.18
C ASP A 51 -8.38 10.60 5.48
N PRO A 52 -7.90 11.76 5.94
CA PRO A 52 -7.04 11.82 7.12
C PRO A 52 -7.73 11.36 8.42
N LYS A 53 -9.06 11.32 8.44
CA LYS A 53 -9.82 10.89 9.63
C LYS A 53 -9.78 9.38 9.87
N ARG A 54 -9.68 8.59 8.79
CA ARG A 54 -9.62 7.13 8.87
C ARG A 54 -8.21 6.58 9.01
N GLY A 55 -7.21 7.47 8.95
CA GLY A 55 -5.83 7.06 8.76
C GLY A 55 -5.57 6.65 7.30
N MET A 56 -4.39 6.92 6.83
CA MET A 56 -3.99 6.51 5.49
C MET A 56 -2.61 5.89 5.58
N LEU A 57 -2.45 4.71 5.00
CA LEU A 57 -1.14 4.09 4.87
C LEU A 57 -0.22 5.03 4.07
N PRO A 58 0.98 5.38 4.58
CA PRO A 58 1.93 6.17 3.81
C PRO A 58 2.34 5.44 2.53
N PRO A 59 2.46 6.13 1.38
CA PRO A 59 2.85 5.51 0.10
C PRO A 59 4.16 4.73 0.18
N LYS A 60 5.14 5.19 0.96
CA LYS A 60 6.40 4.45 1.17
C LYS A 60 6.19 3.09 1.82
N VAL A 61 5.32 3.00 2.82
CA VAL A 61 4.99 1.73 3.48
C VAL A 61 4.22 0.83 2.51
N ALA A 62 3.23 1.39 1.79
CA ALA A 62 2.50 0.66 0.75
C ALA A 62 3.46 0.07 -0.30
N ARG A 63 4.45 0.86 -0.78
CA ARG A 63 5.47 0.38 -1.72
C ARG A 63 6.31 -0.75 -1.13
N MET A 64 6.69 -0.66 0.13
CA MET A 64 7.49 -1.71 0.78
C MET A 64 6.74 -3.04 0.81
N ILE A 65 5.47 -3.06 1.23
CA ILE A 65 4.66 -4.29 1.29
C ILE A 65 4.33 -4.83 -0.11
N VAL A 66 4.09 -3.98 -1.10
CA VAL A 66 3.92 -4.38 -2.50
C VAL A 66 5.20 -5.04 -3.04
N ASN A 67 6.37 -4.49 -2.74
CA ASN A 67 7.65 -5.07 -3.15
C ASN A 67 7.91 -6.44 -2.50
N ILE A 68 7.52 -6.63 -1.23
CA ILE A 68 7.62 -7.93 -0.56
C ILE A 68 6.77 -8.99 -1.29
N ALA A 69 5.56 -8.62 -1.73
CA ALA A 69 4.68 -9.51 -2.49
C ALA A 69 5.16 -9.78 -3.92
N GLY A 70 6.02 -8.90 -4.46
CA GLY A 70 6.36 -8.84 -5.88
C GLY A 70 7.73 -9.37 -6.30
N SER A 71 8.53 -9.93 -5.41
CA SER A 71 9.95 -10.20 -5.64
C SER A 71 10.29 -11.39 -6.55
N THR A 72 9.33 -12.08 -7.14
CA THR A 72 9.62 -13.22 -8.02
C THR A 72 9.55 -12.84 -9.50
N GLU A 73 10.60 -13.16 -10.25
CA GLU A 73 10.70 -13.04 -11.71
C GLU A 73 9.69 -13.98 -12.40
N THR A 74 8.48 -13.52 -12.60
CA THR A 74 7.48 -14.24 -13.39
C THR A 74 7.23 -13.50 -14.69
N SER A 75 7.32 -14.22 -15.81
CA SER A 75 6.93 -13.72 -17.13
C SER A 75 5.41 -13.56 -17.18
N GLY A 76 4.92 -12.33 -17.08
CA GLY A 76 3.49 -12.01 -17.20
C GLY A 76 2.99 -10.97 -16.22
N LYS A 77 1.89 -10.31 -16.57
CA LYS A 77 1.25 -9.32 -15.70
C LYS A 77 0.51 -10.02 -14.57
N ARG A 78 0.99 -9.86 -13.36
CA ARG A 78 0.36 -10.39 -12.15
C ARG A 78 -0.78 -9.49 -11.67
N THR A 79 -1.72 -10.07 -10.94
CA THR A 79 -2.86 -9.38 -10.35
C THR A 79 -2.73 -9.33 -8.83
N LEU A 80 -2.77 -8.13 -8.27
CA LEU A 80 -2.79 -7.89 -6.84
C LEU A 80 -4.20 -7.47 -6.40
N LEU A 81 -4.66 -8.05 -5.30
CA LEU A 81 -5.92 -7.71 -4.66
C LEU A 81 -5.66 -6.98 -3.33
N ASP A 82 -6.38 -5.88 -3.11
CA ASP A 82 -6.51 -5.23 -1.81
C ASP A 82 -7.99 -5.23 -1.40
N PRO A 83 -8.42 -6.13 -0.49
CA PRO A 83 -9.81 -6.26 -0.07
C PRO A 83 -10.23 -5.25 1.01
N PHE A 84 -9.36 -4.36 1.46
CA PHE A 84 -9.62 -3.23 2.36
C PHE A 84 -8.99 -1.96 1.78
N CYS A 85 -9.28 -1.66 0.51
CA CYS A 85 -8.49 -0.69 -0.25
C CYS A 85 -8.58 0.76 0.22
N GLY A 86 -9.59 1.11 1.02
CA GLY A 86 -9.76 2.46 1.56
C GLY A 86 -9.74 3.53 0.47
N VAL A 87 -8.73 4.38 0.47
CA VAL A 87 -8.50 5.42 -0.56
C VAL A 87 -7.54 4.99 -1.68
N GLY A 88 -7.13 3.72 -1.71
CA GLY A 88 -6.38 3.11 -2.80
C GLY A 88 -4.88 3.29 -2.77
N THR A 89 -4.26 3.53 -1.61
CA THR A 89 -2.80 3.76 -1.53
C THR A 89 -1.99 2.53 -1.98
N ILE A 90 -2.35 1.33 -1.49
CA ILE A 90 -1.69 0.08 -1.88
C ILE A 90 -1.88 -0.17 -3.37
N LEU A 91 -3.10 -0.01 -3.89
CA LEU A 91 -3.42 -0.19 -5.31
C LEU A 91 -2.63 0.78 -6.20
N GLY A 92 -2.47 2.03 -5.77
CA GLY A 92 -1.67 3.02 -6.48
C GLY A 92 -0.20 2.62 -6.59
N GLU A 93 0.40 2.21 -5.47
CA GLU A 93 1.79 1.75 -5.46
C GLU A 93 2.00 0.43 -6.22
N ALA A 94 1.01 -0.44 -6.21
CA ALA A 94 1.01 -1.67 -7.01
C ALA A 94 0.93 -1.38 -8.52
N LEU A 95 0.10 -0.41 -8.95
CA LEU A 95 0.08 0.05 -10.35
C LEU A 95 1.43 0.59 -10.80
N LEU A 96 2.10 1.40 -9.96
CA LEU A 96 3.44 1.91 -10.23
C LEU A 96 4.51 0.81 -10.24
N ALA A 97 4.25 -0.33 -9.58
CA ALA A 97 5.10 -1.54 -9.56
C ALA A 97 4.71 -2.58 -10.63
N ASP A 98 3.96 -2.18 -11.66
CA ASP A 98 3.55 -2.98 -12.82
C ASP A 98 2.55 -4.12 -12.55
N TRP A 99 1.77 -4.04 -11.48
CA TRP A 99 0.68 -4.97 -11.22
C TRP A 99 -0.61 -4.57 -11.94
N ASN A 100 -1.42 -5.56 -12.34
CA ASN A 100 -2.86 -5.34 -12.47
C ASN A 100 -3.45 -5.32 -11.07
N VAL A 101 -4.42 -4.44 -10.81
CA VAL A 101 -4.95 -4.28 -9.47
C VAL A 101 -6.45 -4.50 -9.42
N VAL A 102 -6.87 -5.13 -8.33
CA VAL A 102 -8.26 -5.30 -7.92
C VAL A 102 -8.39 -4.75 -6.52
N GLY A 103 -9.38 -3.92 -6.27
CA GLY A 103 -9.65 -3.35 -4.96
C GLY A 103 -11.09 -3.56 -4.52
N SER A 104 -11.29 -3.73 -3.23
CA SER A 104 -12.62 -3.67 -2.66
C SER A 104 -12.61 -3.01 -1.29
N ASP A 105 -13.76 -2.46 -0.92
CA ASP A 105 -14.03 -1.92 0.39
C ASP A 105 -15.53 -2.10 0.69
N ILE A 106 -15.88 -2.22 1.95
CA ILE A 106 -17.29 -2.29 2.36
C ILE A 106 -17.99 -0.93 2.23
N ASP A 107 -17.20 0.17 2.28
CA ASP A 107 -17.69 1.53 2.17
C ASP A 107 -17.69 2.01 0.69
N PRO A 108 -18.87 2.25 0.09
CA PRO A 108 -18.93 2.76 -1.28
C PRO A 108 -18.29 4.14 -1.45
N VAL A 109 -18.20 4.94 -0.38
CA VAL A 109 -17.51 6.24 -0.42
C VAL A 109 -15.98 6.05 -0.57
N ALA A 110 -15.42 5.03 0.08
CA ALA A 110 -14.02 4.66 -0.09
C ALA A 110 -13.73 4.25 -1.55
N ILE A 111 -14.60 3.46 -2.16
CA ILE A 111 -14.45 3.04 -3.57
C ILE A 111 -14.46 4.25 -4.52
N VAL A 112 -15.37 5.21 -4.34
CA VAL A 112 -15.39 6.45 -5.14
C VAL A 112 -14.09 7.27 -4.97
N LYS A 113 -13.56 7.35 -3.74
CA LYS A 113 -12.28 8.02 -3.48
C LYS A 113 -11.11 7.28 -4.15
N THR A 114 -11.09 5.96 -4.04
CA THR A 114 -10.09 5.10 -4.70
C THR A 114 -10.10 5.30 -6.20
N GLU A 115 -11.26 5.28 -6.84
CA GLU A 115 -11.39 5.49 -8.28
C GLU A 115 -10.78 6.83 -8.72
N LYS A 116 -11.12 7.92 -8.01
CA LYS A 116 -10.57 9.26 -8.27
C LYS A 116 -9.05 9.30 -8.13
N ASN A 117 -8.52 8.70 -7.06
CA ASN A 117 -7.09 8.68 -6.79
C ASN A 117 -6.32 7.85 -7.85
N LEU A 118 -6.84 6.69 -8.23
CA LEU A 118 -6.21 5.85 -9.26
C LEU A 118 -6.31 6.47 -10.66
N ALA A 119 -7.41 7.14 -10.99
CA ALA A 119 -7.54 7.87 -12.26
C ALA A 119 -6.51 9.02 -12.33
N TRP A 120 -6.38 9.79 -11.26
CA TRP A 120 -5.37 10.84 -11.15
C TRP A 120 -3.95 10.27 -11.28
N LEU A 121 -3.61 9.22 -10.53
CA LEU A 121 -2.29 8.61 -10.56
C LEU A 121 -1.96 8.06 -11.95
N ARG A 122 -2.90 7.40 -12.62
CA ARG A 122 -2.70 6.90 -13.98
C ARG A 122 -2.43 8.03 -14.98
N SER A 123 -3.12 9.17 -14.85
CA SER A 123 -2.86 10.36 -15.66
C SER A 123 -1.48 10.96 -15.35
N GLN A 124 -1.15 11.12 -14.06
CA GLN A 124 0.09 11.74 -13.60
C GLN A 124 1.35 10.96 -14.05
N TYR A 125 1.27 9.62 -14.05
CA TYR A 125 2.40 8.72 -14.33
C TYR A 125 2.33 8.04 -15.72
N GLY A 126 1.49 8.53 -16.63
CA GLY A 126 1.42 7.98 -18.00
C GLY A 126 0.91 6.54 -18.09
N LEU A 127 0.09 6.09 -17.14
CA LEU A 127 -0.40 4.71 -17.07
C LEU A 127 -1.78 4.52 -17.70
N LEU A 128 -2.24 5.44 -18.55
CA LEU A 128 -3.58 5.41 -19.15
C LEU A 128 -3.79 4.18 -20.07
N GLN A 129 -2.72 3.67 -20.68
CA GLN A 129 -2.74 2.49 -21.55
C GLN A 129 -2.84 1.16 -20.77
N ARG A 130 -2.69 1.19 -19.45
CA ARG A 130 -2.79 0.00 -18.62
C ARG A 130 -4.25 -0.40 -18.41
N LYS A 131 -4.44 -1.67 -18.05
CA LYS A 131 -5.76 -2.19 -17.67
C LYS A 131 -6.37 -1.31 -16.58
N VAL A 132 -7.64 -0.98 -16.74
CA VAL A 132 -8.39 -0.22 -15.74
C VAL A 132 -8.50 -1.06 -14.47
N PRO A 133 -8.23 -0.48 -13.28
CA PRO A 133 -8.46 -1.16 -12.00
C PRO A 133 -9.89 -1.66 -11.87
N ALA A 134 -10.06 -2.88 -11.37
CA ALA A 134 -11.38 -3.40 -11.03
C ALA A 134 -11.66 -3.04 -9.56
N LEU A 135 -12.76 -2.33 -9.31
CA LEU A 135 -13.12 -1.87 -7.97
C LEU A 135 -14.53 -2.33 -7.62
N PHE A 136 -14.73 -2.82 -6.39
CA PHE A 136 -15.99 -3.38 -5.93
C PHE A 136 -16.36 -2.87 -4.55
N THR A 137 -17.65 -2.60 -4.33
CA THR A 137 -18.18 -2.39 -2.97
C THR A 137 -18.66 -3.75 -2.47
N VAL A 138 -17.85 -4.38 -1.60
CA VAL A 138 -18.15 -5.71 -1.06
C VAL A 138 -17.40 -5.92 0.27
N ASP A 139 -18.01 -6.69 1.16
CA ASP A 139 -17.35 -7.14 2.38
C ASP A 139 -16.22 -8.12 2.04
N ALA A 140 -15.04 -7.90 2.61
CA ALA A 140 -13.84 -8.73 2.39
C ALA A 140 -14.05 -10.21 2.72
N THR A 141 -15.03 -10.53 3.58
CA THR A 141 -15.47 -11.90 3.91
C THR A 141 -16.34 -12.55 2.83
N HIS A 142 -16.61 -11.83 1.73
CA HIS A 142 -17.43 -12.28 0.58
C HIS A 142 -16.77 -11.94 -0.75
N ILE A 143 -15.46 -11.76 -0.79
CA ILE A 143 -14.74 -11.30 -1.99
C ILE A 143 -14.88 -12.26 -3.18
N SER A 144 -15.07 -13.56 -2.94
CA SER A 144 -15.29 -14.55 -4.01
C SER A 144 -16.61 -14.36 -4.77
N THR A 145 -17.52 -13.51 -4.30
CA THR A 145 -18.76 -13.18 -5.04
C THR A 145 -18.49 -12.26 -6.24
N VAL A 146 -17.41 -11.50 -6.22
CA VAL A 146 -17.03 -10.54 -7.27
C VAL A 146 -15.70 -10.86 -7.93
N GLN A 147 -14.83 -11.61 -7.26
CA GLN A 147 -13.53 -12.02 -7.77
C GLN A 147 -13.52 -13.53 -8.06
N LYS A 148 -13.07 -13.90 -9.25
CA LYS A 148 -13.01 -15.31 -9.67
C LYS A 148 -12.04 -16.11 -8.83
N SER A 149 -12.31 -17.40 -8.65
CA SER A 149 -11.37 -18.34 -8.04
C SER A 149 -10.07 -18.40 -8.83
N ASP A 150 -8.95 -18.66 -8.17
CA ASP A 150 -7.62 -18.85 -8.74
C ASP A 150 -7.21 -17.75 -9.75
N SER A 151 -7.54 -16.48 -9.45
CA SER A 151 -7.33 -15.36 -10.39
C SER A 151 -6.40 -14.27 -9.88
N VAL A 152 -5.99 -14.34 -8.62
CA VAL A 152 -5.17 -13.33 -7.93
C VAL A 152 -3.81 -13.95 -7.60
N ASP A 153 -2.74 -13.24 -7.91
CA ASP A 153 -1.36 -13.69 -7.66
C ASP A 153 -0.87 -13.31 -6.27
N ALA A 154 -1.38 -12.20 -5.73
CA ALA A 154 -1.05 -11.75 -4.37
C ALA A 154 -2.20 -10.96 -3.74
N ILE A 155 -2.32 -11.05 -2.43
CA ILE A 155 -3.17 -10.17 -1.62
C ILE A 155 -2.25 -9.33 -0.75
N VAL A 156 -2.39 -8.01 -0.87
CA VAL A 156 -1.64 -7.03 -0.07
C VAL A 156 -2.66 -6.04 0.48
N THR A 157 -2.74 -5.95 1.79
CA THR A 157 -3.77 -5.15 2.43
C THR A 157 -3.38 -4.69 3.83
N GLU A 158 -3.94 -3.58 4.27
CA GLU A 158 -4.01 -3.16 5.66
C GLU A 158 -5.44 -3.44 6.15
N PRO A 159 -5.69 -4.56 6.84
CA PRO A 159 -7.04 -4.92 7.26
C PRO A 159 -7.54 -4.01 8.37
N PHE A 160 -8.86 -3.96 8.56
CA PHE A 160 -9.45 -3.26 9.69
C PHE A 160 -8.95 -3.84 11.02
N MET A 161 -8.38 -2.97 11.87
CA MET A 161 -7.76 -3.34 13.16
C MET A 161 -8.61 -2.94 14.37
N GLY A 162 -9.83 -2.51 14.17
CA GLY A 162 -10.72 -1.99 15.20
C GLY A 162 -10.89 -0.46 15.13
N ASP A 163 -11.75 0.07 15.98
CA ASP A 163 -12.04 1.50 16.03
C ASP A 163 -10.84 2.27 16.63
N PRO A 164 -10.25 3.24 15.92
CA PRO A 164 -9.12 4.01 16.42
C PRO A 164 -9.45 4.86 17.66
N SER A 165 -10.72 5.08 17.97
CA SER A 165 -11.16 5.79 19.18
C SER A 165 -10.80 5.05 20.47
N PHE A 166 -10.53 3.74 20.42
CA PHE A 166 -10.11 2.96 21.59
C PHE A 166 -8.75 3.37 22.18
N GLY A 167 -7.89 4.02 21.40
CA GLY A 167 -6.61 4.55 21.86
C GLY A 167 -6.64 6.03 22.29
N GLY A 168 -7.79 6.69 22.22
CA GLY A 168 -7.95 8.11 22.52
C GLY A 168 -7.73 8.43 24.02
N LYS A 169 -7.16 9.61 24.32
CA LYS A 169 -6.86 10.07 25.69
C LYS A 169 -8.06 10.06 26.66
N HIS A 170 -9.29 9.94 26.16
CA HIS A 170 -10.55 9.97 26.94
C HIS A 170 -11.40 8.72 26.75
N ALA A 171 -10.90 7.68 26.08
CA ALA A 171 -11.65 6.45 25.85
C ALA A 171 -11.72 5.62 27.15
N THR A 172 -12.92 5.36 27.64
CA THR A 172 -13.13 4.39 28.73
C THR A 172 -13.09 2.98 28.09
N VAL A 173 -11.91 2.35 28.11
CA VAL A 173 -11.74 0.99 27.59
C VAL A 173 -12.12 -0.01 28.68
N THR A 174 -13.26 -0.65 28.52
CA THR A 174 -13.69 -1.73 29.43
C THR A 174 -13.17 -3.08 28.96
N HIS A 175 -12.96 -4.03 29.88
CA HIS A 175 -12.55 -5.39 29.55
C HIS A 175 -13.54 -6.09 28.59
N GLU A 176 -14.82 -5.84 28.79
CA GLU A 176 -15.88 -6.39 27.92
C GLU A 176 -15.81 -5.83 26.51
N LEU A 177 -15.56 -4.53 26.35
CA LEU A 177 -15.39 -3.88 25.04
C LEU A 177 -14.19 -4.47 24.29
N VAL A 178 -13.03 -4.63 24.94
CA VAL A 178 -11.85 -5.29 24.35
C VAL A 178 -12.18 -6.71 23.90
N LYS A 179 -12.81 -7.50 24.76
CA LYS A 179 -13.17 -8.89 24.45
C LYS A 179 -14.12 -8.99 23.25
N ASN A 180 -15.11 -8.10 23.16
CA ASN A 180 -16.06 -8.08 22.05
C ASN A 180 -15.40 -7.63 20.73
N THR A 181 -14.51 -6.63 20.78
CA THR A 181 -13.71 -6.19 19.64
C THR A 181 -12.82 -7.30 19.13
N LEU A 182 -12.08 -7.97 20.00
CA LEU A 182 -11.22 -9.09 19.62
C LEU A 182 -11.99 -10.24 18.97
N LYS A 183 -13.16 -10.61 19.51
CA LYS A 183 -14.04 -11.63 18.89
C LYS A 183 -14.53 -11.18 17.50
N GLY A 184 -14.82 -9.90 17.33
CA GLY A 184 -15.22 -9.34 16.03
C GLY A 184 -14.11 -9.42 15.00
N LEU A 185 -12.90 -9.01 15.38
CA LEU A 185 -11.71 -9.09 14.53
C LEU A 185 -11.34 -10.54 14.18
N GLU A 186 -11.42 -11.46 15.15
CA GLU A 186 -11.19 -12.88 14.91
C GLU A 186 -12.13 -13.45 13.83
N LYS A 187 -13.44 -13.16 13.94
CA LYS A 187 -14.44 -13.58 12.95
C LYS A 187 -14.15 -12.98 11.58
N LEU A 188 -13.81 -11.67 11.53
CA LEU A 188 -13.47 -10.96 10.31
C LEU A 188 -12.27 -11.64 9.63
N TYR A 189 -11.17 -11.83 10.35
CA TYR A 189 -9.95 -12.36 9.77
C TYR A 189 -10.10 -13.83 9.33
N ILE A 190 -10.78 -14.67 10.12
CA ILE A 190 -11.08 -16.04 9.71
C ILE A 190 -11.95 -16.05 8.45
N GLY A 191 -12.96 -15.19 8.36
CA GLY A 191 -13.81 -15.04 7.18
C GLY A 191 -12.99 -14.62 5.95
N CYS A 192 -12.16 -13.59 6.09
CA CYS A 192 -11.27 -13.10 5.04
C CYS A 192 -10.30 -14.19 4.56
N LEU A 193 -9.59 -14.86 5.46
CA LEU A 193 -8.63 -15.91 5.11
C LEU A 193 -9.28 -17.05 4.32
N ARG A 194 -10.50 -17.46 4.68
CA ARG A 194 -11.26 -18.47 3.92
C ARG A 194 -11.60 -18.01 2.51
N GLU A 195 -11.97 -16.76 2.33
CA GLU A 195 -12.27 -16.20 1.03
C GLU A 195 -11.02 -16.00 0.18
N TRP A 196 -9.92 -15.57 0.81
CA TRP A 196 -8.65 -15.34 0.14
C TRP A 196 -8.06 -16.62 -0.43
N THR A 197 -8.17 -17.74 0.27
CA THR A 197 -7.74 -19.05 -0.26
C THR A 197 -8.52 -19.50 -1.49
N ARG A 198 -9.72 -18.96 -1.74
CA ARG A 198 -10.51 -19.26 -2.92
C ARG A 198 -10.07 -18.47 -4.14
N VAL A 199 -9.68 -17.20 -3.94
CA VAL A 199 -9.36 -16.28 -5.04
C VAL A 199 -7.88 -16.27 -5.40
N LEU A 200 -6.99 -16.64 -4.47
CA LEU A 200 -5.57 -16.80 -4.70
C LEU A 200 -5.31 -18.01 -5.60
N LYS A 201 -4.39 -17.84 -6.54
CA LYS A 201 -3.86 -18.95 -7.34
C LYS A 201 -3.11 -19.92 -6.45
N SER A 202 -3.26 -21.21 -6.73
CA SER A 202 -2.41 -22.24 -6.15
C SER A 202 -0.98 -22.03 -6.65
N GLY A 203 -0.02 -21.95 -5.73
CA GLY A 203 1.40 -21.77 -6.04
C GLY A 203 2.05 -23.09 -6.49
#